data_60470f83406ecdbbce30f192633cb5c5
#
_entry.id   60470f83406ecdbbce30f192633cb5c5
#
_cell.length_a   1.000
_cell.length_b   1.000
_cell.length_c   1.000
_cell.angle_alpha   90.00
_cell.angle_beta   90.00
_cell.angle_gamma   90.00
#
_symmetry.space_group_name_H-M   'P 1'
#
loop_
_entity.id
_entity.type
_entity.pdbx_description
1 polymer ?
#
loop_
_entity_poly.entity_id
_entity_poly.type
_entity_poly.pdbx_seq_one_letter_code
_entity_poly.pdbx_strand_id
1 'polypeptide(L)'
;MATLSAPGGTRCRRGPRATRRSTFYGNLRPQLYPLIKSESVDPVRNPYAPGAGQRPPELTGRDRELQQFDVVLERVARGRPERSMILTGLRGVGKTVLLNTFRSMAIQKLWGTGKIEARPDQSIRRPVAAALHMAVRELAPRHRAPDRIEEFLGVLKAFAQADAEPAKGKAPVRRWNPGIDVPAARGRADSGDLEIDLTELFVDAASVATDLGVGVALYVDEMQDIPADDVSALCAACHELSQSGGPLIVVGAGLPHLPAVLSASKSYSERLFRYARIDRLDRGAADLALLAPAEREGVTFTKDALDALYEAADGYPYFVQAYGKVAWDIAPETPISDGDILVAAPEAEGELAVGFFGSRYERATPAERDYMRAMASLGDEPVPTSNVADELGRKPSSLSPARDGLIKKGLIYSAERGLVAFTVPHFGHFLRSQPV
;
A
#
# COMPACT_ATOMS: atom_id res chain seq x y z
N MET A 1 19.27 -44.71 46.64
CA MET A 1 19.36 -44.41 48.05
C MET A 1 18.39 -43.37 48.42
N ALA A 2 17.38 -43.81 49.04
CA ALA A 2 16.77 -43.46 50.31
C ALA A 2 15.85 -42.22 50.16
N THR A 3 14.60 -42.32 50.19
CA THR A 3 13.53 -42.79 51.10
C THR A 3 12.93 -41.68 51.96
N LEU A 4 11.58 -41.56 51.83
CA LEU A 4 10.57 -41.38 52.89
C LEU A 4 10.54 -40.03 53.63
N SER A 5 9.39 -39.37 53.94
CA SER A 5 8.24 -39.88 54.68
C SER A 5 7.16 -38.79 54.78
N ALA A 6 5.91 -39.12 54.69
CA ALA A 6 4.79 -38.42 55.36
C ALA A 6 4.72 -38.95 56.81
N PRO A 7 3.92 -38.42 57.77
CA PRO A 7 2.46 -38.33 57.75
C PRO A 7 1.79 -37.33 58.77
N GLY A 8 0.46 -37.38 58.88
CA GLY A 8 -0.38 -37.05 60.02
C GLY A 8 -1.39 -35.92 59.79
N GLY A 9 -2.63 -35.99 59.79
CA GLY A 9 -3.64 -36.84 60.44
C GLY A 9 -4.14 -36.20 61.73
N THR A 10 -5.32 -35.49 61.71
CA THR A 10 -6.15 -35.43 62.90
C THR A 10 -7.62 -35.13 62.58
N ARG A 11 -8.42 -35.90 63.28
CA ARG A 11 -9.86 -36.12 63.23
C ARG A 11 -10.72 -35.03 63.89
N CYS A 12 -11.95 -34.96 63.45
CA CYS A 12 -13.23 -34.89 64.14
C CYS A 12 -13.58 -33.76 65.11
N ARG A 13 -14.71 -33.14 64.84
CA ARG A 13 -15.82 -33.14 65.81
C ARG A 13 -17.17 -32.83 65.10
N ARG A 14 -18.18 -33.64 65.53
CA ARG A 14 -19.61 -33.59 65.13
C ARG A 14 -20.38 -32.60 66.00
N GLY A 15 -21.43 -31.96 65.37
CA GLY A 15 -22.76 -31.77 65.85
C GLY A 15 -23.19 -30.31 66.12
N PRO A 16 -24.47 -29.92 66.15
CA PRO A 16 -25.66 -30.77 66.09
C PRO A 16 -26.71 -30.32 65.03
N ARG A 17 -27.72 -31.12 64.87
CA ARG A 17 -28.97 -30.98 64.10
C ARG A 17 -29.80 -29.74 64.52
N ALA A 18 -30.33 -29.01 63.54
CA ALA A 18 -31.51 -28.20 63.70
C ALA A 18 -32.45 -28.34 62.50
N THR A 19 -33.65 -28.61 62.79
CA THR A 19 -34.94 -28.84 62.22
C THR A 19 -35.30 -28.17 60.89
N ARG A 20 -36.01 -28.97 60.07
CA ARG A 20 -36.79 -28.66 58.88
C ARG A 20 -37.69 -27.47 59.02
N ARG A 21 -37.64 -26.54 58.04
CA ARG A 21 -38.86 -25.86 57.54
C ARG A 21 -38.87 -26.02 56.02
N SER A 22 -39.90 -26.74 55.55
CA SER A 22 -40.27 -26.84 54.14
C SER A 22 -40.85 -25.50 53.68
N THR A 23 -40.19 -24.90 52.68
CA THR A 23 -40.82 -23.84 51.91
C THR A 23 -40.91 -24.31 50.46
N PHE A 24 -42.14 -24.43 49.97
CA PHE A 24 -42.47 -24.71 48.59
C PHE A 24 -41.81 -23.68 47.66
N TYR A 25 -40.84 -24.11 46.90
CA TYR A 25 -40.49 -23.43 45.67
C TYR A 25 -41.10 -24.19 44.51
N GLY A 26 -42.07 -23.53 43.87
CA GLY A 26 -42.69 -24.04 42.68
C GLY A 26 -41.65 -24.25 41.57
N ASN A 27 -41.80 -25.35 40.86
CA ASN A 27 -41.08 -25.70 39.63
C ASN A 27 -41.34 -24.61 38.57
N LEU A 28 -40.50 -23.59 38.51
CA LEU A 28 -40.29 -22.79 37.31
C LEU A 28 -39.40 -23.62 36.40
N ARG A 29 -40.01 -24.38 35.49
CA ARG A 29 -39.32 -24.86 34.30
C ARG A 29 -38.76 -23.60 33.58
N PRO A 30 -37.46 -23.55 33.24
CA PRO A 30 -37.02 -22.54 32.31
C PRO A 30 -37.81 -22.77 31.02
N GLN A 31 -38.67 -21.84 30.66
CA GLN A 31 -39.16 -21.74 29.29
C GLN A 31 -37.88 -21.57 28.43
N LEU A 32 -37.52 -22.63 27.72
CA LEU A 32 -36.65 -22.54 26.57
C LEU A 32 -37.38 -21.63 25.57
N TYR A 33 -37.07 -20.35 25.63
CA TYR A 33 -37.31 -19.51 24.48
C TYR A 33 -36.60 -20.21 23.32
N PRO A 34 -37.27 -20.45 22.20
CA PRO A 34 -36.59 -20.88 21.01
C PRO A 34 -35.51 -19.83 20.77
N LEU A 35 -34.25 -20.26 20.68
CA LEU A 35 -33.22 -19.47 20.07
C LEU A 35 -33.72 -19.12 18.67
N ILE A 36 -34.36 -17.96 18.56
CA ILE A 36 -34.55 -17.30 17.27
C ILE A 36 -33.12 -17.24 16.74
N LYS A 37 -32.80 -18.02 15.71
CA LYS A 37 -31.57 -17.79 14.93
C LYS A 37 -31.67 -16.34 14.51
N SER A 38 -30.98 -15.50 15.21
CA SER A 38 -30.91 -14.10 14.91
C SER A 38 -30.34 -14.00 13.49
N GLU A 39 -31.16 -13.64 12.56
CA GLU A 39 -30.76 -13.20 11.21
C GLU A 39 -30.09 -11.81 11.28
N SER A 40 -29.73 -11.36 12.49
CA SER A 40 -29.07 -10.08 12.74
C SER A 40 -27.64 -10.12 12.23
N VAL A 41 -27.25 -9.04 11.57
CA VAL A 41 -25.87 -8.79 11.16
C VAL A 41 -25.03 -8.51 12.41
N ASP A 42 -23.95 -9.29 12.60
CA ASP A 42 -23.05 -9.13 13.75
C ASP A 42 -21.87 -8.22 13.38
N PRO A 43 -21.74 -7.03 14.00
CA PRO A 43 -20.61 -6.11 13.71
C PRO A 43 -19.23 -6.72 13.97
N VAL A 44 -19.11 -7.69 14.89
CA VAL A 44 -17.82 -8.37 15.17
C VAL A 44 -17.36 -9.20 13.97
N ARG A 45 -18.28 -9.67 13.15
CA ARG A 45 -18.03 -10.47 11.95
C ARG A 45 -17.85 -9.63 10.68
N ASN A 46 -17.83 -8.31 10.80
CA ASN A 46 -17.68 -7.40 9.66
C ASN A 46 -16.40 -7.74 8.88
N PRO A 47 -16.50 -8.18 7.61
CA PRO A 47 -15.34 -8.58 6.82
C PRO A 47 -14.59 -7.39 6.20
N TYR A 48 -15.22 -6.21 6.12
CA TYR A 48 -14.66 -5.07 5.40
C TYR A 48 -13.62 -4.34 6.26
N ALA A 49 -12.48 -4.03 5.65
CA ALA A 49 -11.34 -3.44 6.33
C ALA A 49 -10.71 -2.33 5.48
N PRO A 50 -11.32 -1.14 5.43
CA PRO A 50 -10.73 -0.01 4.74
C PRO A 50 -9.43 0.42 5.45
N GLY A 51 -8.28 0.31 4.76
CA GLY A 51 -6.98 0.65 5.34
C GLY A 51 -5.92 0.94 4.28
N ALA A 52 -4.87 1.67 4.67
CA ALA A 52 -3.77 2.02 3.77
C ALA A 52 -2.93 0.77 3.44
N GLY A 53 -3.03 0.28 2.19
CA GLY A 53 -2.31 -0.89 1.72
C GLY A 53 -2.73 -2.22 2.36
N GLN A 54 -3.80 -2.23 3.14
CA GLN A 54 -4.36 -3.43 3.73
C GLN A 54 -5.01 -4.28 2.63
N ARG A 55 -4.74 -5.58 2.65
CA ARG A 55 -5.34 -6.50 1.69
C ARG A 55 -6.84 -6.60 1.96
N PRO A 56 -7.70 -6.31 0.97
CA PRO A 56 -9.13 -6.47 1.13
C PRO A 56 -9.48 -7.97 1.30
N PRO A 57 -10.63 -8.29 1.88
CA PRO A 57 -11.10 -9.66 2.03
C PRO A 57 -11.29 -10.36 0.67
N GLU A 58 -11.57 -9.60 -0.38
CA GLU A 58 -11.64 -10.07 -1.77
C GLU A 58 -10.91 -9.10 -2.70
N LEU A 59 -9.99 -9.62 -3.51
CA LEU A 59 -9.24 -8.84 -4.51
C LEU A 59 -9.85 -9.09 -5.88
N THR A 60 -10.74 -8.22 -6.31
CA THR A 60 -11.51 -8.35 -7.54
C THR A 60 -11.04 -7.38 -8.62
N GLY A 61 -11.35 -7.69 -9.88
CA GLY A 61 -11.10 -6.78 -11.03
C GLY A 61 -9.62 -6.51 -11.30
N ARG A 62 -8.72 -7.42 -10.86
CA ARG A 62 -7.27 -7.30 -11.06
C ARG A 62 -6.64 -8.57 -11.65
N ASP A 63 -7.47 -9.48 -12.14
CA ASP A 63 -7.02 -10.78 -12.66
C ASP A 63 -6.04 -10.64 -13.81
N ARG A 64 -6.28 -9.65 -14.67
CA ARG A 64 -5.40 -9.37 -15.81
C ARG A 64 -4.00 -8.96 -15.36
N GLU A 65 -3.89 -8.06 -14.40
CA GLU A 65 -2.61 -7.60 -13.85
C GLU A 65 -1.89 -8.72 -13.12
N LEU A 66 -2.63 -9.52 -12.32
CA LEU A 66 -2.09 -10.69 -11.62
C LEU A 66 -1.54 -11.73 -12.59
N GLN A 67 -2.32 -12.09 -13.63
CA GLN A 67 -1.90 -13.05 -14.65
C GLN A 67 -0.68 -12.54 -15.44
N GLN A 68 -0.69 -11.26 -15.81
CA GLN A 68 0.45 -10.66 -16.54
C GLN A 68 1.72 -10.69 -15.70
N PHE A 69 1.61 -10.40 -14.40
CA PHE A 69 2.77 -10.43 -13.51
C PHE A 69 3.27 -11.86 -13.29
N ASP A 70 2.38 -12.84 -13.17
CA ASP A 70 2.78 -14.25 -13.10
C ASP A 70 3.61 -14.68 -14.31
N VAL A 71 3.17 -14.28 -15.51
CA VAL A 71 3.92 -14.52 -16.76
C VAL A 71 5.30 -13.85 -16.73
N VAL A 72 5.40 -12.62 -16.21
CA VAL A 72 6.71 -11.92 -16.07
C VAL A 72 7.65 -12.73 -15.18
N LEU A 73 7.20 -13.17 -14.01
CA LEU A 73 8.00 -13.99 -13.09
C LEU A 73 8.49 -15.29 -13.77
N GLU A 74 7.60 -15.99 -14.46
CA GLU A 74 7.94 -17.25 -15.16
C GLU A 74 8.95 -17.05 -16.30
N ARG A 75 8.82 -15.97 -17.07
CA ARG A 75 9.72 -15.68 -18.19
C ARG A 75 11.11 -15.30 -17.71
N VAL A 76 11.19 -14.41 -16.72
CA VAL A 76 12.46 -13.99 -16.14
C VAL A 76 13.18 -15.17 -15.47
N ALA A 77 12.47 -16.01 -14.73
CA ALA A 77 13.04 -17.24 -14.16
C ALA A 77 13.62 -18.20 -15.19
N ARG A 78 13.16 -18.11 -16.45
CA ARG A 78 13.70 -18.90 -17.60
C ARG A 78 14.76 -18.15 -18.40
N GLY A 79 15.31 -17.07 -17.87
CA GLY A 79 16.31 -16.23 -18.57
C GLY A 79 15.76 -15.46 -19.77
N ARG A 80 14.44 -15.26 -19.86
CA ARG A 80 13.81 -14.46 -20.92
C ARG A 80 13.63 -13.03 -20.41
N PRO A 81 14.21 -12.03 -21.08
CA PRO A 81 14.10 -10.65 -20.64
C PRO A 81 12.64 -10.18 -20.66
N GLU A 82 12.26 -9.48 -19.62
CA GLU A 82 10.98 -8.80 -19.49
C GLU A 82 11.17 -7.37 -19.01
N ARG A 83 10.20 -6.50 -19.36
CA ARG A 83 10.21 -5.13 -18.88
C ARG A 83 9.76 -5.07 -17.42
N SER A 84 10.41 -4.22 -16.66
CA SER A 84 9.94 -3.79 -15.34
C SER A 84 8.52 -3.22 -15.45
N MET A 85 7.68 -3.38 -14.41
CA MET A 85 6.26 -3.01 -14.44
C MET A 85 6.00 -1.78 -13.57
N ILE A 86 5.22 -0.83 -14.08
CA ILE A 86 4.81 0.39 -13.36
C ILE A 86 3.27 0.44 -13.29
N LEU A 87 2.76 0.47 -12.06
CA LEU A 87 1.35 0.65 -11.75
C LEU A 87 1.05 2.14 -11.60
N THR A 88 0.12 2.69 -12.37
CA THR A 88 -0.26 4.09 -12.28
C THR A 88 -1.74 4.25 -11.97
N GLY A 89 -2.10 5.25 -11.18
CA GLY A 89 -3.50 5.51 -10.84
C GLY A 89 -3.66 6.48 -9.68
N LEU A 90 -4.87 6.92 -9.42
CA LEU A 90 -5.21 7.80 -8.31
C LEU A 90 -4.98 7.12 -6.95
N ARG A 91 -5.03 7.88 -5.87
CA ARG A 91 -4.99 7.34 -4.52
C ARG A 91 -6.29 6.58 -4.22
N GLY A 92 -6.20 5.46 -3.50
CA GLY A 92 -7.39 4.65 -3.15
C GLY A 92 -7.80 3.58 -4.19
N VAL A 93 -7.18 3.54 -5.38
CA VAL A 93 -7.49 2.52 -6.41
C VAL A 93 -6.84 1.14 -6.15
N GLY A 94 -6.07 0.98 -5.07
CA GLY A 94 -5.50 -0.30 -4.67
C GLY A 94 -4.09 -0.60 -5.19
N LYS A 95 -3.32 0.38 -5.70
CA LYS A 95 -1.94 0.17 -6.20
C LYS A 95 -1.03 -0.52 -5.20
N THR A 96 -0.97 -0.02 -3.96
CA THR A 96 -0.16 -0.60 -2.87
C THR A 96 -0.58 -2.03 -2.53
N VAL A 97 -1.89 -2.32 -2.57
CA VAL A 97 -2.43 -3.67 -2.37
C VAL A 97 -1.95 -4.60 -3.48
N LEU A 98 -2.05 -4.17 -4.72
CA LEU A 98 -1.61 -4.95 -5.87
C LEU A 98 -0.08 -5.16 -5.86
N LEU A 99 0.69 -4.13 -5.51
CA LEU A 99 2.14 -4.21 -5.33
C LEU A 99 2.53 -5.26 -4.26
N ASN A 100 1.82 -5.26 -3.12
CA ASN A 100 2.00 -6.25 -2.06
C ASN A 100 1.60 -7.67 -2.51
N THR A 101 0.55 -7.79 -3.32
CA THR A 101 0.12 -9.07 -3.90
C THR A 101 1.17 -9.61 -4.87
N PHE A 102 1.71 -8.77 -5.74
CA PHE A 102 2.81 -9.14 -6.65
C PHE A 102 4.04 -9.60 -5.86
N ARG A 103 4.37 -8.90 -4.77
CA ARG A 103 5.45 -9.33 -3.88
C ARG A 103 5.17 -10.72 -3.29
N SER A 104 3.95 -10.98 -2.84
CA SER A 104 3.56 -12.29 -2.31
C SER A 104 3.68 -13.40 -3.38
N MET A 105 3.31 -13.12 -4.63
CA MET A 105 3.48 -14.05 -5.74
C MET A 105 4.97 -14.38 -6.01
N ALA A 106 5.84 -13.38 -5.97
CA ALA A 106 7.28 -13.58 -6.13
C ALA A 106 7.87 -14.41 -4.97
N ILE A 107 7.45 -14.15 -3.73
CA ILE A 107 7.86 -14.93 -2.54
C ILE A 107 7.43 -16.40 -2.69
N GLN A 108 6.21 -16.67 -3.17
CA GLN A 108 5.73 -18.04 -3.41
C GLN A 108 6.58 -18.77 -4.47
N LYS A 109 7.15 -18.03 -5.42
CA LYS A 109 8.08 -18.56 -6.43
C LYS A 109 9.55 -18.54 -5.96
N LEU A 110 9.79 -18.32 -4.66
CA LEU A 110 11.10 -18.33 -4.01
C LEU A 110 12.05 -17.22 -4.48
N TRP A 111 11.53 -16.14 -5.02
CA TRP A 111 12.32 -14.95 -5.39
C TRP A 111 12.79 -14.18 -4.17
N GLY A 112 13.94 -13.52 -4.28
CA GLY A 112 14.33 -12.48 -3.34
C GLY A 112 13.48 -11.22 -3.54
N THR A 113 12.94 -10.66 -2.44
CA THR A 113 12.06 -9.50 -2.57
C THR A 113 12.47 -8.36 -1.65
N GLY A 114 12.58 -7.15 -2.21
CA GLY A 114 12.76 -5.91 -1.45
C GLY A 114 11.64 -4.92 -1.72
N LYS A 115 11.18 -4.18 -0.71
CA LYS A 115 10.18 -3.13 -0.87
C LYS A 115 10.67 -1.84 -0.27
N ILE A 116 10.45 -0.74 -1.00
CA ILE A 116 10.67 0.63 -0.54
C ILE A 116 9.43 1.47 -0.80
N GLU A 117 9.26 2.50 0.00
CA GLU A 117 8.32 3.59 -0.21
C GLU A 117 9.15 4.86 -0.42
N ALA A 118 9.05 5.45 -1.61
CA ALA A 118 9.75 6.68 -1.90
C ALA A 118 9.20 7.84 -1.07
N ARG A 119 10.06 8.79 -0.73
CA ARG A 119 9.68 9.96 0.05
C ARG A 119 10.24 11.22 -0.61
N PRO A 120 9.49 12.31 -0.65
CA PRO A 120 9.98 13.57 -1.18
C PRO A 120 11.30 13.98 -0.52
N ASP A 121 12.23 14.51 -1.33
CA ASP A 121 13.53 15.02 -0.90
C ASP A 121 14.45 13.96 -0.22
N GLN A 122 14.18 12.68 -0.39
CA GLN A 122 15.01 11.60 0.15
C GLN A 122 15.61 10.75 -0.99
N SER A 123 16.92 10.62 -1.02
CA SER A 123 17.59 9.71 -1.96
C SER A 123 17.19 8.26 -1.74
N ILE A 124 17.02 7.52 -2.85
CA ILE A 124 16.70 6.09 -2.84
C ILE A 124 17.89 5.20 -2.48
N ARG A 125 19.13 5.73 -2.44
CA ARG A 125 20.34 4.94 -2.19
C ARG A 125 20.21 4.02 -0.97
N ARG A 126 19.93 4.58 0.20
CA ARG A 126 19.78 3.79 1.43
C ARG A 126 18.55 2.88 1.45
N PRO A 127 17.36 3.34 1.04
CA PRO A 127 16.20 2.48 0.89
C PRO A 127 16.45 1.28 -0.03
N VAL A 128 17.08 1.49 -1.19
CA VAL A 128 17.43 0.40 -2.13
C VAL A 128 18.41 -0.58 -1.48
N ALA A 129 19.45 -0.08 -0.83
CA ALA A 129 20.39 -0.93 -0.11
C ALA A 129 19.72 -1.80 0.95
N ALA A 130 18.83 -1.22 1.76
CA ALA A 130 18.08 -1.96 2.77
C ALA A 130 17.14 -3.01 2.14
N ALA A 131 16.45 -2.66 1.06
CA ALA A 131 15.54 -3.55 0.36
C ALA A 131 16.26 -4.75 -0.29
N LEU A 132 17.38 -4.51 -0.97
CA LEU A 132 18.19 -5.59 -1.55
C LEU A 132 18.85 -6.46 -0.48
N HIS A 133 19.28 -5.87 0.66
CA HIS A 133 19.74 -6.65 1.81
C HIS A 133 18.67 -7.64 2.28
N MET A 134 17.42 -7.19 2.43
CA MET A 134 16.32 -8.06 2.82
C MET A 134 16.07 -9.16 1.77
N ALA A 135 16.08 -8.79 0.48
CA ALA A 135 15.88 -9.74 -0.62
C ALA A 135 16.93 -10.87 -0.60
N VAL A 136 18.20 -10.53 -0.41
CA VAL A 136 19.29 -11.53 -0.38
C VAL A 136 19.26 -12.36 0.90
N ARG A 137 18.90 -11.76 2.04
CA ARG A 137 18.70 -12.53 3.29
C ARG A 137 17.62 -13.59 3.16
N GLU A 138 16.56 -13.34 2.41
CA GLU A 138 15.52 -14.34 2.14
C GLU A 138 16.05 -15.50 1.28
N LEU A 139 17.03 -15.25 0.42
CA LEU A 139 17.65 -16.28 -0.43
C LEU A 139 18.71 -17.11 0.30
N ALA A 140 19.48 -16.51 1.21
CA ALA A 140 20.63 -17.14 1.88
C ALA A 140 20.35 -18.51 2.54
N PRO A 141 19.25 -18.73 3.28
CA PRO A 141 18.96 -20.03 3.87
C PRO A 141 18.58 -21.12 2.88
N ARG A 142 18.12 -20.71 1.69
CA ARG A 142 17.57 -21.62 0.66
C ARG A 142 18.64 -22.09 -0.32
N HIS A 143 19.67 -21.29 -0.50
CA HIS A 143 20.73 -21.53 -1.48
C HIS A 143 22.08 -21.66 -0.76
N ARG A 144 22.72 -22.81 -0.89
CA ARG A 144 24.03 -23.11 -0.25
C ARG A 144 25.20 -22.44 -1.01
N ALA A 145 25.14 -21.11 -1.15
CA ALA A 145 26.18 -20.30 -1.80
C ALA A 145 26.61 -19.13 -0.88
N PRO A 146 27.15 -19.38 0.31
CA PRO A 146 27.47 -18.33 1.27
C PRO A 146 28.48 -17.31 0.72
N ASP A 147 29.51 -17.76 0.01
CA ASP A 147 30.58 -16.91 -0.52
C ASP A 147 30.05 -15.86 -1.50
N ARG A 148 29.15 -16.27 -2.40
CA ARG A 148 28.55 -15.33 -3.37
C ARG A 148 27.64 -14.31 -2.71
N ILE A 149 26.93 -14.73 -1.66
CA ILE A 149 26.07 -13.83 -0.88
C ILE A 149 26.93 -12.86 -0.07
N GLU A 150 28.02 -13.31 0.55
CA GLU A 150 28.94 -12.45 1.30
C GLU A 150 29.64 -11.42 0.38
N GLU A 151 30.06 -11.83 -0.81
CA GLU A 151 30.62 -10.92 -1.82
C GLU A 151 29.64 -9.80 -2.17
N PHE A 152 28.39 -10.15 -2.50
CA PHE A 152 27.36 -9.16 -2.79
C PHE A 152 27.04 -8.26 -1.58
N LEU A 153 26.99 -8.80 -0.36
CA LEU A 153 26.78 -8.01 0.83
C LEU A 153 27.92 -6.99 1.05
N GLY A 154 29.15 -7.33 0.64
CA GLY A 154 30.27 -6.39 0.63
C GLY A 154 30.05 -5.22 -0.34
N VAL A 155 29.59 -5.50 -1.55
CA VAL A 155 29.22 -4.46 -2.55
C VAL A 155 28.08 -3.60 -2.05
N LEU A 156 27.04 -4.23 -1.54
CA LEU A 156 25.87 -3.55 -0.98
C LEU A 156 26.25 -2.60 0.18
N LYS A 157 27.19 -3.01 1.02
CA LYS A 157 27.71 -2.17 2.09
C LYS A 157 28.52 -0.98 1.57
N ALA A 158 29.32 -1.18 0.53
CA ALA A 158 30.06 -0.12 -0.15
C ALA A 158 29.10 0.91 -0.75
N PHE A 159 28.11 0.46 -1.52
CA PHE A 159 27.04 1.28 -2.08
C PHE A 159 26.31 2.12 -1.02
N ALA A 160 25.91 1.50 0.08
CA ALA A 160 25.19 2.17 1.15
C ALA A 160 26.01 3.24 1.89
N GLN A 161 27.34 3.15 1.82
CA GLN A 161 28.30 4.06 2.49
C GLN A 161 28.85 5.15 1.57
N ALA A 162 28.62 5.07 0.26
CA ALA A 162 29.17 6.00 -0.72
C ALA A 162 28.72 7.47 -0.52
N ASP A 163 27.56 7.72 0.09
CA ASP A 163 27.07 9.07 0.44
C ASP A 163 27.80 9.71 1.65
N ALA A 164 28.76 9.04 2.24
CA ALA A 164 29.36 9.46 3.51
C ALA A 164 30.58 10.39 3.34
N GLU A 165 30.64 11.23 2.31
CA GLU A 165 31.60 12.32 2.32
C GLU A 165 31.23 13.35 3.42
N PRO A 166 32.11 13.58 4.41
CA PRO A 166 31.83 14.58 5.43
C PRO A 166 31.90 15.96 4.78
N ALA A 167 30.80 16.67 4.71
CA ALA A 167 30.83 18.10 4.41
C ALA A 167 31.86 18.75 5.34
N LYS A 168 32.89 19.40 4.77
CA LYS A 168 33.99 20.04 5.51
C LYS A 168 33.44 20.83 6.70
N GLY A 169 33.79 20.41 7.92
CA GLY A 169 33.45 21.13 9.16
C GLY A 169 32.24 20.65 9.93
N LYS A 170 31.56 19.55 9.55
CA LYS A 170 30.50 18.91 10.36
C LYS A 170 31.02 17.63 11.02
N ALA A 171 30.53 17.36 12.24
CA ALA A 171 30.84 16.13 12.97
C ALA A 171 30.56 14.89 12.08
N PRO A 172 31.32 13.79 12.23
CA PRO A 172 31.17 12.61 11.40
C PRO A 172 29.73 12.13 11.50
N VAL A 173 29.00 12.20 10.38
CA VAL A 173 27.66 11.63 10.29
C VAL A 173 27.80 10.16 10.65
N ARG A 174 27.03 9.73 11.64
CA ARG A 174 26.98 8.33 12.07
C ARG A 174 26.82 7.47 10.82
N ARG A 175 27.88 6.71 10.46
CA ARG A 175 27.84 5.83 9.29
C ARG A 175 26.62 4.92 9.44
N TRP A 176 25.70 5.03 8.49
CA TRP A 176 24.57 4.12 8.46
C TRP A 176 25.11 2.69 8.31
N ASN A 177 24.75 1.81 9.23
CA ASN A 177 25.12 0.42 9.18
C ASN A 177 23.85 -0.42 8.99
N PRO A 178 23.68 -1.08 7.83
CA PRO A 178 22.52 -1.93 7.56
C PRO A 178 22.51 -3.24 8.33
N GLY A 179 23.43 -3.44 9.29
CA GLY A 179 23.59 -4.70 9.98
C GLY A 179 24.30 -5.78 9.14
N ILE A 180 25.07 -5.34 8.13
CA ILE A 180 25.87 -6.22 7.27
C ILE A 180 27.24 -6.40 7.92
N ASP A 181 27.52 -7.62 8.37
CA ASP A 181 28.73 -7.98 9.11
C ASP A 181 29.84 -8.54 8.19
N VAL A 182 30.00 -7.93 7.01
CA VAL A 182 31.09 -8.23 6.08
C VAL A 182 31.86 -6.95 5.75
N PRO A 183 33.15 -7.01 5.33
CA PRO A 183 33.89 -5.85 4.83
C PRO A 183 33.20 -5.22 3.60
N ALA A 184 33.27 -3.89 3.47
CA ALA A 184 32.80 -3.23 2.24
C ALA A 184 33.76 -3.55 1.07
N ALA A 185 33.21 -3.93 -0.06
CA ALA A 185 33.94 -4.20 -1.28
C ALA A 185 34.30 -2.85 -1.96
N ARG A 186 35.50 -2.36 -1.71
CA ARG A 186 35.97 -1.08 -2.27
C ARG A 186 36.16 -1.16 -3.78
N GLY A 187 35.83 -0.07 -4.48
CA GLY A 187 35.96 0.05 -5.93
C GLY A 187 34.81 -0.63 -6.71
N ARG A 188 33.70 -0.94 -6.02
CA ARG A 188 32.47 -1.47 -6.62
C ARG A 188 31.26 -0.78 -6.01
N ALA A 189 30.46 -0.14 -6.86
CA ALA A 189 29.25 0.60 -6.50
C ALA A 189 29.47 1.66 -5.39
N ASP A 190 30.65 2.27 -5.34
CA ASP A 190 31.09 3.23 -4.30
C ASP A 190 31.75 4.50 -4.87
N SER A 191 31.50 4.81 -6.14
CA SER A 191 32.04 6.01 -6.79
C SER A 191 31.50 7.32 -6.22
N GLY A 192 30.36 7.28 -5.55
CA GLY A 192 29.60 8.44 -5.09
C GLY A 192 28.58 8.96 -6.10
N ASP A 193 28.68 8.57 -7.38
CA ASP A 193 27.67 8.82 -8.40
C ASP A 193 26.58 7.72 -8.32
N LEU A 194 25.32 8.14 -8.06
CA LEU A 194 24.25 7.19 -7.87
C LEU A 194 23.92 6.41 -9.14
N GLU A 195 24.05 7.01 -10.33
CA GLU A 195 23.73 6.35 -11.60
C GLU A 195 24.72 5.20 -11.89
N ILE A 196 26.01 5.45 -11.66
CA ILE A 196 27.07 4.43 -11.80
C ILE A 196 26.89 3.35 -10.74
N ASP A 197 26.80 3.76 -9.48
CA ASP A 197 26.77 2.85 -8.34
C ASP A 197 25.53 1.94 -8.35
N LEU A 198 24.34 2.50 -8.70
CA LEU A 198 23.12 1.74 -8.75
C LEU A 198 23.11 0.74 -9.92
N THR A 199 23.70 1.12 -11.04
CA THR A 199 23.85 0.24 -12.21
C THR A 199 24.74 -0.95 -11.86
N GLU A 200 25.92 -0.72 -11.27
CA GLU A 200 26.80 -1.80 -10.82
C GLU A 200 26.13 -2.70 -9.79
N LEU A 201 25.44 -2.11 -8.79
CA LEU A 201 24.73 -2.87 -7.75
C LEU A 201 23.65 -3.78 -8.34
N PHE A 202 22.89 -3.29 -9.33
CA PHE A 202 21.83 -4.09 -9.94
C PHE A 202 22.40 -5.23 -10.79
N VAL A 203 23.49 -5.01 -11.51
CA VAL A 203 24.20 -6.05 -12.26
C VAL A 203 24.73 -7.12 -11.31
N ASP A 204 25.33 -6.72 -10.19
CA ASP A 204 25.83 -7.66 -9.18
C ASP A 204 24.68 -8.47 -8.53
N ALA A 205 23.57 -7.81 -8.18
CA ALA A 205 22.40 -8.49 -7.64
C ALA A 205 21.80 -9.50 -8.64
N ALA A 206 21.74 -9.14 -9.92
CA ALA A 206 21.27 -10.01 -10.99
C ALA A 206 22.22 -11.20 -11.23
N SER A 207 23.54 -10.98 -11.12
CA SER A 207 24.55 -12.04 -11.22
C SER A 207 24.36 -13.07 -10.10
N VAL A 208 24.22 -12.63 -8.85
CA VAL A 208 23.93 -13.52 -7.71
C VAL A 208 22.64 -14.29 -7.92
N ALA A 209 21.58 -13.62 -8.36
CA ALA A 209 20.30 -14.27 -8.64
C ALA A 209 20.41 -15.34 -9.74
N THR A 210 21.23 -15.08 -10.79
CA THR A 210 21.52 -16.05 -11.86
C THR A 210 22.24 -17.28 -11.31
N ASP A 211 23.29 -17.08 -10.51
CA ASP A 211 24.07 -18.18 -9.89
C ASP A 211 23.20 -19.05 -8.96
N LEU A 212 22.22 -18.44 -8.30
CA LEU A 212 21.27 -19.12 -7.43
C LEU A 212 20.08 -19.75 -8.20
N GLY A 213 19.93 -19.47 -9.49
CA GLY A 213 18.81 -19.95 -10.31
C GLY A 213 17.45 -19.37 -9.90
N VAL A 214 17.43 -18.13 -9.38
CA VAL A 214 16.23 -17.43 -8.89
C VAL A 214 16.12 -16.04 -9.49
N GLY A 215 15.04 -15.33 -9.18
CA GLY A 215 14.90 -13.91 -9.50
C GLY A 215 14.96 -13.02 -8.25
N VAL A 216 15.21 -11.75 -8.47
CA VAL A 216 15.09 -10.68 -7.48
C VAL A 216 14.09 -9.65 -7.98
N ALA A 217 13.17 -9.23 -7.11
CA ALA A 217 12.19 -8.20 -7.41
C ALA A 217 12.27 -7.06 -6.39
N LEU A 218 12.50 -5.84 -6.88
CA LEU A 218 12.48 -4.61 -6.09
C LEU A 218 11.15 -3.90 -6.31
N TYR A 219 10.38 -3.73 -5.23
CA TYR A 219 9.08 -3.05 -5.24
C TYR A 219 9.25 -1.62 -4.75
N VAL A 220 8.77 -0.65 -5.53
CA VAL A 220 8.90 0.79 -5.23
C VAL A 220 7.52 1.42 -5.22
N ASP A 221 7.05 1.80 -4.05
CA ASP A 221 5.79 2.53 -3.89
C ASP A 221 6.01 4.04 -3.92
N GLU A 222 4.99 4.82 -4.30
CA GLU A 222 5.01 6.29 -4.44
C GLU A 222 6.18 6.81 -5.31
N MET A 223 6.48 6.13 -6.42
CA MET A 223 7.65 6.44 -7.28
C MET A 223 7.73 7.90 -7.75
N GLN A 224 6.61 8.64 -7.82
CA GLN A 224 6.63 10.05 -8.18
C GLN A 224 7.34 10.94 -7.15
N ASP A 225 7.60 10.40 -5.95
CA ASP A 225 8.29 11.11 -4.87
C ASP A 225 9.82 10.90 -4.91
N ILE A 226 10.33 10.10 -5.84
CA ILE A 226 11.77 9.91 -6.08
C ILE A 226 12.35 11.21 -6.65
N PRO A 227 13.48 11.73 -6.12
CA PRO A 227 14.20 12.85 -6.71
C PRO A 227 14.58 12.61 -8.18
N ALA A 228 14.57 13.66 -9.00
CA ALA A 228 14.79 13.55 -10.46
C ALA A 228 16.11 12.85 -10.84
N ASP A 229 17.20 13.17 -10.13
CA ASP A 229 18.50 12.54 -10.37
C ASP A 229 18.47 11.03 -10.01
N ASP A 230 17.78 10.68 -8.94
CA ASP A 230 17.61 9.29 -8.52
C ASP A 230 16.69 8.50 -9.49
N VAL A 231 15.67 9.15 -10.08
CA VAL A 231 14.86 8.57 -11.16
C VAL A 231 15.75 8.27 -12.38
N SER A 232 16.67 9.20 -12.74
CA SER A 232 17.63 9.01 -13.82
C SER A 232 18.49 7.76 -13.57
N ALA A 233 19.06 7.66 -12.36
CA ALA A 233 19.88 6.53 -11.94
C ALA A 233 19.11 5.20 -11.99
N LEU A 234 17.87 5.19 -11.50
CA LEU A 234 17.02 3.99 -11.55
C LEU A 234 16.70 3.56 -12.98
N CYS A 235 16.40 4.51 -13.88
CA CYS A 235 16.18 4.23 -15.30
C CYS A 235 17.43 3.66 -15.97
N ALA A 236 18.62 4.21 -15.68
CA ALA A 236 19.88 3.73 -16.23
C ALA A 236 20.17 2.28 -15.76
N ALA A 237 20.03 2.00 -14.48
CA ALA A 237 20.21 0.66 -13.92
C ALA A 237 19.22 -0.36 -14.51
N CYS A 238 17.94 -0.01 -14.66
CA CYS A 238 16.95 -0.86 -15.32
C CYS A 238 17.27 -1.07 -16.81
N HIS A 239 17.84 -0.07 -17.49
CA HIS A 239 18.22 -0.19 -18.89
C HIS A 239 19.34 -1.21 -19.08
N GLU A 240 20.39 -1.14 -18.27
CA GLU A 240 21.50 -2.10 -18.28
C GLU A 240 21.02 -3.51 -18.02
N LEU A 241 20.13 -3.70 -17.03
CA LEU A 241 19.50 -4.99 -16.76
C LEU A 241 18.69 -5.51 -17.95
N SER A 242 18.01 -4.64 -18.68
CA SER A 242 17.21 -5.05 -19.84
C SER A 242 18.08 -5.52 -21.01
N GLN A 243 19.31 -5.05 -21.10
CA GLN A 243 20.28 -5.44 -22.11
C GLN A 243 21.03 -6.72 -21.72
N SER A 244 21.40 -6.85 -20.47
CA SER A 244 22.11 -8.04 -19.95
C SER A 244 21.19 -9.25 -19.74
N GLY A 245 19.88 -9.05 -19.66
CA GLY A 245 18.91 -10.13 -19.40
C GLY A 245 18.98 -10.71 -17.99
N GLY A 246 19.57 -10.00 -17.03
CA GLY A 246 19.70 -10.43 -15.65
C GLY A 246 18.33 -10.59 -14.95
N PRO A 247 18.16 -11.58 -14.04
CA PRO A 247 16.89 -11.90 -13.39
C PRO A 247 16.56 -10.96 -12.21
N LEU A 248 16.66 -9.66 -12.45
CA LEU A 248 16.20 -8.62 -11.52
C LEU A 248 15.17 -7.74 -12.20
N ILE A 249 14.04 -7.51 -11.54
CA ILE A 249 12.98 -6.63 -12.03
C ILE A 249 12.63 -5.56 -11.00
N VAL A 250 12.21 -4.39 -11.50
CA VAL A 250 11.64 -3.33 -10.69
C VAL A 250 10.14 -3.28 -10.93
N VAL A 251 9.36 -3.26 -9.86
CA VAL A 251 7.91 -3.11 -9.90
C VAL A 251 7.55 -1.83 -9.15
N GLY A 252 7.11 -0.82 -9.88
CA GLY A 252 6.81 0.49 -9.31
C GLY A 252 5.32 0.75 -9.20
N ALA A 253 4.94 1.64 -8.28
CA ALA A 253 3.60 2.20 -8.19
C ALA A 253 3.66 3.71 -7.97
N GLY A 254 2.75 4.46 -8.61
CA GLY A 254 2.70 5.92 -8.47
C GLY A 254 1.44 6.55 -9.04
N LEU A 255 1.43 7.88 -9.06
CA LEU A 255 0.34 8.69 -9.56
C LEU A 255 0.25 8.64 -11.10
N PRO A 256 -0.87 9.05 -11.71
CA PRO A 256 -1.08 8.93 -13.16
C PRO A 256 -0.02 9.64 -14.02
N HIS A 257 0.60 10.69 -13.54
CA HIS A 257 1.64 11.44 -14.27
C HIS A 257 3.04 10.79 -14.22
N LEU A 258 3.23 9.70 -13.47
CA LEU A 258 4.53 9.03 -13.32
C LEU A 258 5.19 8.66 -14.66
N PRO A 259 4.47 8.19 -15.71
CA PRO A 259 5.08 7.96 -17.02
C PRO A 259 5.76 9.20 -17.61
N ALA A 260 5.16 10.38 -17.45
CA ALA A 260 5.74 11.64 -17.91
C ALA A 260 7.02 12.01 -17.11
N VAL A 261 7.04 11.76 -15.79
CA VAL A 261 8.21 11.96 -14.94
C VAL A 261 9.37 11.07 -15.40
N LEU A 262 9.12 9.78 -15.64
CA LEU A 262 10.11 8.82 -16.11
C LEU A 262 10.64 9.20 -17.51
N SER A 263 9.75 9.58 -18.44
CA SER A 263 10.12 10.00 -19.80
C SER A 263 10.92 11.31 -19.85
N ALA A 264 10.62 12.22 -18.94
CA ALA A 264 11.39 13.47 -18.82
C ALA A 264 12.83 13.22 -18.30
N SER A 265 13.02 12.19 -17.49
CA SER A 265 14.34 11.81 -16.96
C SER A 265 15.23 11.15 -18.03
N LYS A 266 14.73 10.13 -18.73
CA LYS A 266 15.43 9.41 -19.80
C LYS A 266 14.46 9.11 -20.94
N SER A 267 14.78 9.51 -22.16
CA SER A 267 13.92 9.37 -23.36
C SER A 267 13.59 7.91 -23.70
N TYR A 268 14.41 6.93 -23.29
CA TYR A 268 14.16 5.51 -23.53
C TYR A 268 13.25 4.84 -22.49
N SER A 269 12.84 5.54 -21.43
CA SER A 269 12.00 4.97 -20.36
C SER A 269 10.66 4.43 -20.85
N GLU A 270 10.11 4.99 -21.94
CA GLU A 270 8.88 4.50 -22.56
C GLU A 270 8.98 3.03 -23.01
N ARG A 271 10.19 2.60 -23.42
CA ARG A 271 10.46 1.23 -23.86
C ARG A 271 10.93 0.32 -22.73
N LEU A 272 11.40 0.93 -21.63
CA LEU A 272 11.98 0.27 -20.48
C LEU A 272 10.94 -0.36 -19.57
N PHE A 273 9.80 0.33 -19.42
CA PHE A 273 8.75 -0.07 -18.50
C PHE A 273 7.47 -0.52 -19.23
N ARG A 274 6.77 -1.46 -18.60
CA ARG A 274 5.40 -1.80 -18.93
C ARG A 274 4.47 -1.02 -17.97
N TYR A 275 3.68 -0.13 -18.50
CA TYR A 275 2.73 0.64 -17.70
C TYR A 275 1.38 -0.08 -17.62
N ALA A 276 0.85 -0.21 -16.40
CA ALA A 276 -0.50 -0.68 -16.14
C ALA A 276 -1.27 0.41 -15.39
N ARG A 277 -2.31 0.94 -16.04
CA ARG A 277 -3.21 1.90 -15.40
C ARG A 277 -4.17 1.13 -14.49
N ILE A 278 -4.15 1.46 -13.22
CA ILE A 278 -5.04 0.92 -12.20
C ILE A 278 -6.10 1.96 -11.93
N ASP A 279 -7.34 1.60 -12.23
CA ASP A 279 -8.48 2.49 -12.13
C ASP A 279 -9.51 1.92 -11.13
N ARG A 280 -10.64 2.60 -10.99
CA ARG A 280 -11.80 2.12 -10.24
C ARG A 280 -12.25 0.73 -10.73
N LEU A 281 -12.95 0.01 -9.89
CA LEU A 281 -13.57 -1.27 -10.22
C LEU A 281 -14.77 -1.01 -11.14
N ASP A 282 -14.95 -1.89 -12.10
CA ASP A 282 -16.23 -1.95 -12.81
C ASP A 282 -17.33 -2.46 -11.85
N ARG A 283 -18.58 -2.37 -12.30
CA ARG A 283 -19.74 -2.73 -11.51
C ARG A 283 -19.64 -4.18 -10.99
N GLY A 284 -19.29 -5.14 -11.85
CA GLY A 284 -19.23 -6.53 -11.47
C GLY A 284 -18.14 -6.82 -10.44
N ALA A 285 -16.96 -6.20 -10.59
CA ALA A 285 -15.88 -6.34 -9.62
C ALA A 285 -16.21 -5.65 -8.28
N ALA A 286 -16.89 -4.50 -8.30
CA ALA A 286 -17.33 -3.82 -7.08
C ALA A 286 -18.39 -4.63 -6.32
N ASP A 287 -19.39 -5.16 -7.03
CA ASP A 287 -20.39 -6.05 -6.43
C ASP A 287 -19.75 -7.28 -5.81
N LEU A 288 -18.82 -7.93 -6.51
CA LEU A 288 -18.10 -9.09 -5.99
C LEU A 288 -17.24 -8.74 -4.76
N ALA A 289 -16.64 -7.54 -4.72
CA ALA A 289 -15.89 -7.06 -3.57
C ALA A 289 -16.74 -6.87 -2.31
N LEU A 290 -18.05 -6.66 -2.48
CA LEU A 290 -19.03 -6.57 -1.40
C LEU A 290 -19.65 -7.94 -1.10
N LEU A 291 -20.15 -8.65 -2.10
CA LEU A 291 -20.90 -9.89 -1.93
C LEU A 291 -20.05 -11.05 -1.40
N ALA A 292 -18.90 -11.32 -2.04
CA ALA A 292 -18.14 -12.52 -1.70
C ALA A 292 -17.67 -12.58 -0.23
N PRO A 293 -17.19 -11.50 0.40
CA PRO A 293 -16.88 -11.54 1.82
C PRO A 293 -18.13 -11.62 2.72
N ALA A 294 -19.23 -10.97 2.35
CA ALA A 294 -20.48 -11.00 3.11
C ALA A 294 -21.11 -12.41 3.12
N GLU A 295 -21.16 -13.05 1.97
CA GLU A 295 -21.72 -14.41 1.84
C GLU A 295 -20.94 -15.44 2.66
N ARG A 296 -19.61 -15.29 2.79
CA ARG A 296 -18.81 -16.15 3.67
C ARG A 296 -19.22 -16.04 5.14
N GLU A 297 -19.75 -14.89 5.52
CA GLU A 297 -20.27 -14.61 6.86
C GLU A 297 -21.79 -14.84 6.98
N GLY A 298 -22.46 -15.32 5.91
CA GLY A 298 -23.88 -15.61 5.89
C GLY A 298 -24.78 -14.39 5.71
N VAL A 299 -24.24 -13.26 5.27
CA VAL A 299 -24.97 -12.01 5.00
C VAL A 299 -25.04 -11.77 3.49
N THR A 300 -26.15 -11.23 3.03
CA THR A 300 -26.36 -10.85 1.63
C THR A 300 -26.81 -9.41 1.51
N PHE A 301 -26.78 -8.87 0.30
CA PHE A 301 -27.27 -7.53 -0.04
C PHE A 301 -28.44 -7.66 -1.02
N THR A 302 -29.39 -6.75 -0.93
CA THR A 302 -30.36 -6.58 -2.03
C THR A 302 -29.68 -5.96 -3.25
N LYS A 303 -30.27 -6.13 -4.43
CA LYS A 303 -29.74 -5.51 -5.65
C LYS A 303 -29.72 -3.99 -5.53
N ASP A 304 -30.77 -3.39 -4.99
CA ASP A 304 -30.91 -1.94 -4.85
C ASP A 304 -29.88 -1.37 -3.85
N ALA A 305 -29.54 -2.14 -2.81
CA ALA A 305 -28.44 -1.79 -1.89
C ALA A 305 -27.09 -1.77 -2.60
N LEU A 306 -26.81 -2.76 -3.46
CA LEU A 306 -25.58 -2.78 -4.25
C LEU A 306 -25.52 -1.64 -5.26
N ASP A 307 -26.67 -1.29 -5.88
CA ASP A 307 -26.78 -0.14 -6.79
C ASP A 307 -26.42 1.16 -6.05
N ALA A 308 -27.00 1.37 -4.88
CA ALA A 308 -26.73 2.56 -4.04
C ALA A 308 -25.25 2.61 -3.56
N LEU A 309 -24.69 1.48 -3.13
CA LEU A 309 -23.29 1.41 -2.70
C LEU A 309 -22.31 1.68 -3.83
N TYR A 310 -22.60 1.17 -5.03
CA TYR A 310 -21.75 1.43 -6.20
C TYR A 310 -21.79 2.89 -6.61
N GLU A 311 -22.98 3.52 -6.59
CA GLU A 311 -23.15 4.93 -6.88
C GLU A 311 -22.40 5.80 -5.86
N ALA A 312 -22.53 5.52 -4.56
CA ALA A 312 -21.83 6.23 -3.50
C ALA A 312 -20.31 6.08 -3.56
N ALA A 313 -19.81 4.88 -3.86
CA ALA A 313 -18.37 4.59 -3.91
C ALA A 313 -17.72 4.92 -5.27
N ASP A 314 -18.51 5.16 -6.33
CA ASP A 314 -18.06 5.34 -7.71
C ASP A 314 -17.04 4.28 -8.17
N GLY A 315 -17.16 3.04 -7.64
CA GLY A 315 -16.26 1.93 -7.92
C GLY A 315 -14.84 2.07 -7.36
N TYR A 316 -14.53 3.07 -6.56
CA TYR A 316 -13.19 3.19 -5.95
C TYR A 316 -13.01 2.17 -4.83
N PRO A 317 -12.00 1.26 -4.94
CA PRO A 317 -11.85 0.12 -4.01
C PRO A 317 -11.82 0.51 -2.54
N TYR A 318 -11.16 1.61 -2.19
CA TYR A 318 -11.11 2.11 -0.82
C TYR A 318 -12.49 2.51 -0.30
N PHE A 319 -13.28 3.20 -1.14
CA PHE A 319 -14.63 3.63 -0.77
C PHE A 319 -15.60 2.45 -0.75
N VAL A 320 -15.48 1.50 -1.68
CA VAL A 320 -16.27 0.25 -1.64
C VAL A 320 -16.10 -0.45 -0.27
N GLN A 321 -14.87 -0.55 0.23
CA GLN A 321 -14.61 -1.12 1.55
C GLN A 321 -15.14 -0.25 2.70
N ALA A 322 -15.01 1.09 2.60
CA ALA A 322 -15.48 2.01 3.64
C ALA A 322 -17.01 2.00 3.75
N TYR A 323 -17.70 2.14 2.64
CA TYR A 323 -19.18 2.08 2.61
C TYR A 323 -19.71 0.70 2.99
N GLY A 324 -19.09 -0.37 2.49
CA GLY A 324 -19.45 -1.74 2.86
C GLY A 324 -19.30 -2.00 4.36
N LYS A 325 -18.23 -1.45 4.98
CA LYS A 325 -18.02 -1.55 6.42
C LYS A 325 -19.16 -0.90 7.22
N VAL A 326 -19.50 0.35 6.90
CA VAL A 326 -20.54 1.08 7.63
C VAL A 326 -21.92 0.49 7.36
N ALA A 327 -22.20 0.05 6.13
CA ALA A 327 -23.44 -0.65 5.80
C ALA A 327 -23.62 -1.93 6.63
N TRP A 328 -22.55 -2.69 6.81
CA TRP A 328 -22.57 -3.88 7.68
C TRP A 328 -22.82 -3.54 9.14
N ASP A 329 -22.12 -2.51 9.66
CA ASP A 329 -22.20 -2.13 11.09
C ASP A 329 -23.57 -1.57 11.47
N ILE A 330 -24.32 -1.00 10.50
CA ILE A 330 -25.65 -0.38 10.72
C ILE A 330 -26.79 -1.35 10.47
N ALA A 331 -26.65 -2.26 9.49
CA ALA A 331 -27.74 -3.15 9.09
C ALA A 331 -28.20 -4.05 10.24
N PRO A 332 -29.50 -4.06 10.60
CA PRO A 332 -30.02 -4.87 11.68
C PRO A 332 -30.14 -6.35 11.33
N GLU A 333 -30.39 -6.67 10.06
CA GLU A 333 -30.65 -8.02 9.59
C GLU A 333 -30.20 -8.23 8.14
N THR A 334 -30.17 -9.49 7.67
CA THR A 334 -29.88 -9.87 6.29
C THR A 334 -31.17 -10.18 5.54
N PRO A 335 -31.31 -9.79 4.26
CA PRO A 335 -30.36 -9.07 3.43
C PRO A 335 -30.25 -7.58 3.77
N ILE A 336 -29.04 -7.01 3.67
CA ILE A 336 -28.80 -5.56 3.78
C ILE A 336 -29.55 -4.87 2.64
N SER A 337 -30.41 -3.91 2.98
CA SER A 337 -31.34 -3.25 2.05
C SER A 337 -30.84 -1.86 1.62
N ASP A 338 -31.44 -1.30 0.58
CA ASP A 338 -31.24 0.11 0.18
C ASP A 338 -31.67 1.09 1.28
N GLY A 339 -32.67 0.74 2.10
CA GLY A 339 -33.04 1.51 3.29
C GLY A 339 -31.90 1.60 4.31
N ASP A 340 -31.13 0.51 4.51
CA ASP A 340 -29.96 0.52 5.36
C ASP A 340 -28.84 1.39 4.77
N ILE A 341 -28.67 1.38 3.44
CA ILE A 341 -27.68 2.23 2.76
C ILE A 341 -28.01 3.71 2.86
N LEU A 342 -29.30 4.09 2.81
CA LEU A 342 -29.70 5.48 3.03
C LEU A 342 -29.24 6.04 4.39
N VAL A 343 -29.13 5.18 5.41
CA VAL A 343 -28.61 5.56 6.73
C VAL A 343 -27.08 5.46 6.77
N ALA A 344 -26.52 4.40 6.18
CA ALA A 344 -25.10 4.11 6.21
C ALA A 344 -24.25 5.08 5.38
N ALA A 345 -24.72 5.54 4.22
CA ALA A 345 -23.94 6.35 3.32
C ALA A 345 -23.53 7.70 3.93
N PRO A 346 -24.43 8.49 4.56
CA PRO A 346 -24.00 9.74 5.23
C PRO A 346 -23.01 9.53 6.37
N GLU A 347 -23.11 8.41 7.10
CA GLU A 347 -22.18 8.09 8.18
C GLU A 347 -20.79 7.72 7.62
N ALA A 348 -20.74 6.90 6.56
CA ALA A 348 -19.51 6.60 5.85
C ALA A 348 -18.84 7.85 5.27
N GLU A 349 -19.62 8.77 4.69
CA GLU A 349 -19.12 10.07 4.23
C GLU A 349 -18.53 10.89 5.37
N GLY A 350 -19.18 10.89 6.54
CA GLY A 350 -18.70 11.56 7.75
C GLY A 350 -17.37 10.96 8.24
N GLU A 351 -17.23 9.64 8.29
CA GLU A 351 -15.97 8.97 8.63
C GLU A 351 -14.86 9.32 7.61
N LEU A 352 -15.18 9.31 6.32
CA LEU A 352 -14.25 9.68 5.26
C LEU A 352 -13.86 11.15 5.33
N ALA A 353 -14.82 12.03 5.64
CA ALA A 353 -14.58 13.46 5.79
C ALA A 353 -13.57 13.76 6.89
N VAL A 354 -13.67 13.10 8.05
CA VAL A 354 -12.75 13.29 9.18
C VAL A 354 -11.42 12.55 8.94
N GLY A 355 -11.48 11.27 8.67
CA GLY A 355 -10.29 10.41 8.63
C GLY A 355 -9.48 10.52 7.34
N PHE A 356 -10.16 10.50 6.18
CA PHE A 356 -9.50 10.41 4.89
C PHE A 356 -9.27 11.77 4.23
N PHE A 357 -10.27 12.65 4.20
CA PHE A 357 -10.17 13.96 3.56
C PHE A 357 -9.63 15.04 4.50
N GLY A 358 -10.16 15.12 5.72
CA GLY A 358 -9.84 16.18 6.68
C GLY A 358 -8.37 16.21 7.05
N SER A 359 -7.78 15.05 7.34
CA SER A 359 -6.35 14.93 7.64
C SER A 359 -5.42 15.45 6.52
N ARG A 360 -5.88 15.39 5.27
CA ARG A 360 -5.18 15.94 4.11
C ARG A 360 -5.37 17.44 3.99
N TYR A 361 -6.60 17.90 4.18
CA TYR A 361 -6.97 19.31 4.14
C TYR A 361 -6.23 20.13 5.22
N GLU A 362 -6.09 19.58 6.42
CA GLU A 362 -5.39 20.25 7.53
C GLU A 362 -3.90 20.48 7.28
N ARG A 363 -3.25 19.66 6.45
CA ARG A 363 -1.84 19.86 6.06
C ARG A 363 -1.64 21.00 5.08
N ALA A 364 -2.70 21.52 4.49
CA ALA A 364 -2.64 22.61 3.53
C ALA A 364 -2.61 23.96 4.24
N THR A 365 -1.76 24.88 3.78
CA THR A 365 -1.74 26.29 4.20
C THR A 365 -3.02 27.01 3.74
N PRO A 366 -3.36 28.17 4.32
CA PRO A 366 -4.53 28.94 3.87
C PRO A 366 -4.54 29.20 2.34
N ALA A 367 -3.42 29.64 1.77
CA ALA A 367 -3.32 29.89 0.33
C ALA A 367 -3.49 28.62 -0.53
N GLU A 368 -3.02 27.49 -0.02
CA GLU A 368 -3.23 26.18 -0.67
C GLU A 368 -4.69 25.71 -0.57
N ARG A 369 -5.36 25.99 0.56
CA ARG A 369 -6.79 25.70 0.73
C ARG A 369 -7.65 26.52 -0.24
N ASP A 370 -7.32 27.81 -0.39
CA ASP A 370 -8.00 28.68 -1.38
C ASP A 370 -7.81 28.15 -2.78
N TYR A 371 -6.59 27.72 -3.13
CA TYR A 371 -6.29 27.10 -4.43
C TYR A 371 -7.13 25.84 -4.66
N MET A 372 -7.20 24.94 -3.69
CA MET A 372 -8.00 23.71 -3.79
C MET A 372 -9.50 23.97 -3.86
N ARG A 373 -10.02 25.00 -3.13
CA ARG A 373 -11.43 25.40 -3.21
C ARG A 373 -11.77 25.92 -4.59
N ALA A 374 -10.90 26.76 -5.18
CA ALA A 374 -11.07 27.24 -6.54
C ALA A 374 -11.00 26.10 -7.58
N MET A 375 -10.16 25.08 -7.36
CA MET A 375 -10.21 23.87 -8.19
C MET A 375 -11.56 23.15 -8.04
N ALA A 376 -12.05 22.98 -6.81
CA ALA A 376 -13.29 22.26 -6.53
C ALA A 376 -14.53 22.97 -7.09
N SER A 377 -14.56 24.33 -7.14
CA SER A 377 -15.66 25.09 -7.77
C SER A 377 -15.71 24.88 -9.28
N LEU A 378 -14.57 24.61 -9.92
CA LEU A 378 -14.47 24.36 -11.37
C LEU A 378 -14.82 22.93 -11.78
N GLY A 379 -14.95 22.00 -10.83
CA GLY A 379 -15.34 20.61 -11.07
C GLY A 379 -14.34 19.58 -10.52
N ASP A 380 -14.59 18.31 -10.84
CA ASP A 380 -13.79 17.18 -10.38
C ASP A 380 -12.79 16.67 -11.43
N GLU A 381 -12.96 17.09 -12.70
CA GLU A 381 -12.05 16.78 -13.81
C GLU A 381 -10.77 17.64 -13.74
N PRO A 382 -9.70 17.27 -14.48
CA PRO A 382 -8.50 18.09 -14.55
C PRO A 382 -8.79 19.50 -15.02
N VAL A 383 -8.41 20.52 -14.26
CA VAL A 383 -8.68 21.93 -14.54
C VAL A 383 -7.44 22.67 -15.03
N PRO A 384 -7.57 23.60 -16.01
CA PRO A 384 -6.49 24.49 -16.39
C PRO A 384 -6.06 25.39 -15.24
N THR A 385 -4.75 25.54 -15.04
CA THR A 385 -4.19 26.43 -14.01
C THR A 385 -4.57 27.89 -14.23
N SER A 386 -4.85 28.31 -15.49
CA SER A 386 -5.42 29.62 -15.84
C SER A 386 -6.79 29.82 -15.23
N ASN A 387 -7.68 28.81 -15.33
CA ASN A 387 -9.04 28.91 -14.81
C ASN A 387 -9.05 29.03 -13.29
N VAL A 388 -8.15 28.31 -12.59
CA VAL A 388 -7.97 28.46 -11.15
C VAL A 388 -7.51 29.89 -10.79
N ALA A 389 -6.65 30.48 -11.62
CA ALA A 389 -6.19 31.85 -11.41
C ALA A 389 -7.31 32.88 -11.64
N ASP A 390 -8.13 32.66 -12.66
CA ASP A 390 -9.30 33.50 -12.97
C ASP A 390 -10.35 33.44 -11.87
N GLU A 391 -10.63 32.21 -11.34
CA GLU A 391 -11.54 31.98 -10.21
C GLU A 391 -11.10 32.72 -8.94
N LEU A 392 -9.79 32.76 -8.68
CA LEU A 392 -9.21 33.47 -7.54
C LEU A 392 -8.99 34.98 -7.79
N GLY A 393 -9.23 35.47 -9.03
CA GLY A 393 -8.91 36.85 -9.39
C GLY A 393 -7.43 37.21 -9.26
N ARG A 394 -6.52 36.25 -9.47
CA ARG A 394 -5.08 36.38 -9.26
C ARG A 394 -4.28 36.00 -10.50
N LYS A 395 -3.06 36.54 -10.62
CA LYS A 395 -2.17 36.15 -11.72
C LYS A 395 -1.64 34.72 -11.50
N PRO A 396 -1.56 33.87 -12.57
CA PRO A 396 -1.04 32.49 -12.46
C PRO A 396 0.33 32.39 -11.77
N SER A 397 1.23 33.36 -12.03
CA SER A 397 2.58 33.39 -11.42
C SER A 397 2.55 33.55 -9.90
N SER A 398 1.54 34.24 -9.34
CA SER A 398 1.40 34.43 -7.90
C SER A 398 0.85 33.20 -7.18
N LEU A 399 0.28 32.25 -7.93
CA LEU A 399 -0.29 31.00 -7.41
C LEU A 399 0.69 29.81 -7.50
N SER A 400 1.80 29.96 -8.23
CA SER A 400 2.78 28.89 -8.39
C SER A 400 3.29 28.32 -7.06
N PRO A 401 3.60 29.12 -6.02
CA PRO A 401 4.03 28.55 -4.74
C PRO A 401 2.98 27.68 -4.06
N ALA A 402 1.69 28.07 -4.11
CA ALA A 402 0.61 27.28 -3.55
C ALA A 402 0.40 25.98 -4.35
N ARG A 403 0.39 26.05 -5.68
CA ARG A 403 0.31 24.88 -6.56
C ARG A 403 1.46 23.91 -6.31
N ASP A 404 2.68 24.39 -6.28
CA ASP A 404 3.86 23.56 -6.12
C ASP A 404 3.92 22.94 -4.72
N GLY A 405 3.48 23.68 -3.69
CA GLY A 405 3.30 23.17 -2.33
C GLY A 405 2.26 22.04 -2.26
N LEU A 406 1.13 22.18 -2.97
CA LEU A 406 0.09 21.15 -3.05
C LEU A 406 0.58 19.89 -3.80
N ILE A 407 1.34 20.07 -4.89
CA ILE A 407 1.95 18.94 -5.61
C ILE A 407 2.94 18.22 -4.70
N LYS A 408 3.82 18.96 -4.02
CA LYS A 408 4.80 18.40 -3.08
C LYS A 408 4.14 17.64 -1.91
N LYS A 409 2.97 18.11 -1.46
CA LYS A 409 2.17 17.42 -0.43
C LYS A 409 1.37 16.24 -0.97
N GLY A 410 1.39 16.01 -2.28
CA GLY A 410 0.64 14.96 -2.95
C GLY A 410 -0.89 15.13 -2.83
N LEU A 411 -1.38 16.37 -2.77
CA LEU A 411 -2.82 16.69 -2.73
C LEU A 411 -3.38 16.88 -4.12
N ILE A 412 -2.59 17.47 -5.02
CA ILE A 412 -2.90 17.60 -6.44
C ILE A 412 -1.73 17.05 -7.26
N TYR A 413 -1.94 16.84 -8.54
CA TYR A 413 -0.88 16.48 -9.50
C TYR A 413 -1.09 17.21 -10.84
N SER A 414 -0.01 17.34 -11.62
CA SER A 414 -0.11 17.81 -13.00
C SER A 414 -0.59 16.66 -13.89
N ALA A 415 -1.87 16.69 -14.28
CA ALA A 415 -2.43 15.65 -15.15
C ALA A 415 -1.80 15.72 -16.55
N GLU A 416 -1.68 16.95 -17.07
CA GLU A 416 -0.99 17.30 -18.31
C GLU A 416 -0.35 18.68 -18.15
N ARG A 417 0.36 19.15 -19.19
CA ARG A 417 0.96 20.49 -19.17
C ARG A 417 -0.12 21.57 -19.01
N GLY A 418 -0.05 22.30 -17.92
CA GLY A 418 -0.99 23.37 -17.58
C GLY A 418 -2.31 22.92 -16.97
N LEU A 419 -2.50 21.59 -16.75
CA LEU A 419 -3.65 21.02 -16.06
C LEU A 419 -3.25 20.53 -14.67
N VAL A 420 -4.14 20.71 -13.71
CA VAL A 420 -4.03 20.17 -12.34
C VAL A 420 -5.28 19.38 -11.99
N ALA A 421 -5.10 18.33 -11.21
CA ALA A 421 -6.19 17.49 -10.73
C ALA A 421 -5.93 17.02 -9.28
N PHE A 422 -6.98 16.64 -8.57
CA PHE A 422 -6.85 16.03 -7.25
C PHE A 422 -6.27 14.61 -7.34
N THR A 423 -5.40 14.26 -6.42
CA THR A 423 -4.84 12.90 -6.32
C THR A 423 -5.83 11.90 -5.71
N VAL A 424 -6.85 12.42 -5.04
CA VAL A 424 -7.86 11.66 -4.29
C VAL A 424 -9.22 11.90 -4.94
N PRO A 425 -9.95 10.84 -5.33
CA PRO A 425 -11.32 10.97 -5.82
C PRO A 425 -12.24 11.55 -4.74
N HIS A 426 -13.33 12.19 -5.17
CA HIS A 426 -14.33 12.85 -4.30
C HIS A 426 -13.80 13.99 -3.41
N PHE A 427 -12.52 14.35 -3.50
CA PHE A 427 -11.96 15.42 -2.69
C PHE A 427 -12.55 16.79 -3.03
N GLY A 428 -12.87 17.03 -4.29
CA GLY A 428 -13.59 18.22 -4.73
C GLY A 428 -15.00 18.32 -4.10
N HIS A 429 -15.74 17.22 -4.05
CA HIS A 429 -17.04 17.16 -3.37
C HIS A 429 -16.92 17.51 -1.87
N PHE A 430 -15.96 16.88 -1.18
CA PHE A 430 -15.66 17.21 0.22
C PHE A 430 -15.33 18.70 0.41
N LEU A 431 -14.53 19.29 -0.47
CA LEU A 431 -14.16 20.71 -0.36
C LEU A 431 -15.36 21.66 -0.55
N ARG A 432 -16.30 21.31 -1.44
CA ARG A 432 -17.55 22.08 -1.65
C ARG A 432 -18.49 22.01 -0.45
N SER A 433 -18.45 20.93 0.35
CA SER A 433 -19.26 20.78 1.56
C SER A 433 -18.68 21.47 2.80
N GLN A 434 -17.42 21.95 2.75
CA GLN A 434 -16.79 22.62 3.89
C GLN A 434 -17.29 24.07 4.01
N PRO A 435 -17.53 24.56 5.23
CA PRO A 435 -17.85 25.98 5.44
C PRO A 435 -16.69 26.86 4.99
N VAL A 436 -17.02 28.02 4.44
CA VAL A 436 -16.07 29.02 3.91
C VAL A 436 -15.32 29.71 5.07
#